data_1b2cef5a597dc01a098c1e0ee08fb8fd
#
_entry.id   1b2cef5a597dc01a098c1e0ee08fb8fd
#
_cell.length_a   1.000
_cell.length_b   1.000
_cell.length_c   1.000
_cell.angle_alpha   90.00
_cell.angle_beta   90.00
_cell.angle_gamma   90.00
#
_symmetry.space_group_name_H-M   'P 1'
#
loop_
_entity.id
_entity.type
_entity.pdbx_description
1 polymer ?
#
loop_
_entity_poly.entity_id
_entity_poly.type
_entity_poly.pdbx_seq_one_letter_code
_entity_poly.pdbx_strand_id
1 'polypeptide(L)'
;MLLALPWIVGPAALAWRLRDSRSLDEQPAAMPPDAPSLSVVVPARDERRNIGRLVRSVLASTYPRLELVVVDDHSVDDTASVAKAAADGDARLMVVTPPPLPDDWFGKQWACAAGAAVATGELLLFTDADTAHGPELHARAVNLLLAADAALVTVAGAQELGSFWERLVQPQIFQLILSRFGGTERVNRSPRPLDKIANGQFLLFRRAAYERIGAHAAVRHTVAEDLALAQRTAAMGGRVVLVLGERHLSTRMYASLGELVRGWRKNVFAGGRDAMPFGRVGRLLYPLLLPLAPLSTLAPPVALLLAALGVAPPAAALWGALAGGALLVYWAVVYRSLGHSPLNALGYPLGAAVLLYIVVSATLRGRRVAWKGREYLHR
;
A
#
# COMPACT_ATOMS: atom_id res chain seq x y z
N MET A 1 27.55 14.02 -21.17
CA MET A 1 27.18 12.59 -21.08
C MET A 1 27.23 12.06 -19.64
N LEU A 2 28.30 12.21 -18.86
CA LEU A 2 28.40 11.70 -17.49
C LEU A 2 27.28 12.18 -16.56
N LEU A 3 26.79 13.40 -16.70
CA LEU A 3 25.69 13.95 -15.91
C LEU A 3 24.32 13.26 -16.15
N ALA A 4 24.15 12.47 -17.21
CA ALA A 4 22.93 11.69 -17.45
C ALA A 4 22.97 10.28 -16.82
N LEU A 5 24.14 9.83 -16.32
CA LEU A 5 24.31 8.49 -15.73
C LEU A 5 23.29 8.15 -14.62
N PRO A 6 22.92 9.05 -13.68
CA PRO A 6 21.93 8.72 -12.65
C PRO A 6 20.58 8.28 -13.22
N TRP A 7 20.15 8.85 -14.36
CA TRP A 7 18.88 8.51 -15.03
C TRP A 7 18.94 7.22 -15.84
N ILE A 8 20.12 6.70 -16.13
CA ILE A 8 20.36 5.43 -16.81
C ILE A 8 20.59 4.32 -15.77
N VAL A 9 21.51 4.56 -14.82
CA VAL A 9 21.94 3.57 -13.84
C VAL A 9 20.88 3.38 -12.74
N GLY A 10 20.20 4.45 -12.30
CA GLY A 10 19.19 4.40 -11.26
C GLY A 10 18.05 3.41 -11.55
N PRO A 11 17.38 3.51 -12.70
CA PRO A 11 16.37 2.54 -13.13
C PRO A 11 16.90 1.11 -13.21
N ALA A 12 18.09 0.89 -13.75
CA ALA A 12 18.70 -0.44 -13.83
C ALA A 12 19.00 -1.01 -12.44
N ALA A 13 19.53 -0.19 -11.52
CA ALA A 13 19.76 -0.57 -10.13
C ALA A 13 18.46 -0.91 -9.41
N LEU A 14 17.38 -0.16 -9.66
CA LEU A 14 16.07 -0.47 -9.09
C LEU A 14 15.52 -1.79 -9.64
N ALA A 15 15.56 -2.00 -10.95
CA ALA A 15 15.15 -3.26 -11.58
C ALA A 15 15.93 -4.46 -11.01
N TRP A 16 17.25 -4.30 -10.82
CA TRP A 16 18.07 -5.32 -10.17
C TRP A 16 17.64 -5.60 -8.72
N ARG A 17 17.28 -4.58 -7.94
CA ARG A 17 16.81 -4.73 -6.56
C ARG A 17 15.44 -5.37 -6.45
N LEU A 18 14.60 -5.30 -7.50
CA LEU A 18 13.25 -5.86 -7.54
C LEU A 18 13.20 -7.30 -8.07
N ARG A 19 14.25 -7.78 -8.75
CA ARG A 19 14.28 -9.10 -9.40
C ARG A 19 14.05 -10.27 -8.45
N ASP A 20 14.44 -10.11 -7.17
CA ASP A 20 14.37 -11.15 -6.16
C ASP A 20 13.07 -10.93 -5.35
N SER A 21 11.94 -11.32 -5.95
CA SER A 21 10.61 -11.21 -5.34
C SER A 21 9.89 -12.55 -5.39
N ARG A 22 9.37 -12.97 -4.23
CA ARG A 22 8.57 -14.19 -4.07
C ARG A 22 7.14 -13.97 -4.49
N SER A 23 6.55 -14.94 -5.20
CA SER A 23 5.14 -14.97 -5.56
C SER A 23 4.32 -15.84 -4.61
N LEU A 24 3.09 -15.43 -4.35
CA LEU A 24 2.12 -16.24 -3.61
C LEU A 24 1.67 -17.47 -4.42
N ASP A 25 1.81 -17.44 -5.75
CA ASP A 25 1.57 -18.58 -6.64
C ASP A 25 2.43 -19.82 -6.30
N GLU A 26 3.58 -19.61 -5.65
CA GLU A 26 4.47 -20.69 -5.19
C GLU A 26 3.89 -21.51 -4.04
N GLN A 27 2.84 -21.02 -3.38
CA GLN A 27 2.23 -21.70 -2.26
C GLN A 27 1.05 -22.58 -2.70
N PRO A 28 0.84 -23.75 -2.09
CA PRO A 28 -0.32 -24.58 -2.40
C PRO A 28 -1.63 -23.87 -2.02
N ALA A 29 -2.68 -24.12 -2.82
CA ALA A 29 -4.05 -23.63 -2.55
C ALA A 29 -4.86 -24.59 -1.69
N ALA A 30 -4.46 -25.85 -1.61
CA ALA A 30 -5.16 -26.86 -0.83
C ALA A 30 -4.96 -26.65 0.68
N MET A 31 -6.03 -26.78 1.44
CA MET A 31 -6.01 -26.74 2.91
C MET A 31 -6.77 -27.95 3.47
N PRO A 32 -6.29 -28.55 4.57
CA PRO A 32 -7.03 -29.59 5.25
C PRO A 32 -8.27 -29.03 5.96
N PRO A 33 -9.32 -29.85 6.21
CA PRO A 33 -10.55 -29.40 6.88
C PRO A 33 -10.31 -28.84 8.30
N ASP A 34 -9.29 -29.31 8.99
CA ASP A 34 -8.86 -28.90 10.33
C ASP A 34 -7.87 -27.73 10.32
N ALA A 35 -7.72 -27.05 9.17
CA ALA A 35 -6.91 -25.84 9.06
C ALA A 35 -7.27 -24.81 10.17
N PRO A 36 -6.32 -23.97 10.62
CA PRO A 36 -6.59 -22.94 11.63
C PRO A 36 -7.79 -22.07 11.25
N SER A 37 -8.63 -21.71 12.20
CA SER A 37 -9.75 -20.80 11.93
C SER A 37 -9.25 -19.39 11.57
N LEU A 38 -9.88 -18.78 10.57
CA LEU A 38 -9.50 -17.49 10.00
C LEU A 38 -10.64 -16.49 10.15
N SER A 39 -10.39 -15.37 10.83
CA SER A 39 -11.28 -14.22 10.84
C SER A 39 -10.75 -13.14 9.90
N VAL A 40 -11.55 -12.77 8.91
CA VAL A 40 -11.28 -11.62 8.03
C VAL A 40 -11.98 -10.40 8.59
N VAL A 41 -11.21 -9.40 9.03
CA VAL A 41 -11.71 -8.15 9.63
C VAL A 41 -11.59 -7.02 8.64
N VAL A 42 -12.70 -6.35 8.34
CA VAL A 42 -12.81 -5.29 7.34
C VAL A 42 -13.32 -4.02 8.00
N PRO A 43 -12.47 -3.01 8.27
CA PRO A 43 -12.92 -1.70 8.69
C PRO A 43 -13.58 -0.98 7.51
N ALA A 44 -14.82 -0.54 7.67
CA ALA A 44 -15.58 0.14 6.62
C ALA A 44 -16.18 1.45 7.16
N ARG A 45 -16.04 2.54 6.40
CA ARG A 45 -16.73 3.80 6.64
C ARG A 45 -16.99 4.50 5.30
N ASP A 46 -18.26 4.67 4.95
CA ASP A 46 -18.68 5.25 3.68
C ASP A 46 -18.06 4.53 2.47
N GLU A 47 -18.23 3.19 2.46
CA GLU A 47 -17.66 2.26 1.46
C GLU A 47 -18.74 1.57 0.59
N ARG A 48 -19.93 2.15 0.49
CA ARG A 48 -21.05 1.62 -0.32
C ARG A 48 -20.63 1.14 -1.71
N ARG A 49 -19.66 1.81 -2.34
CA ARG A 49 -19.21 1.48 -3.70
C ARG A 49 -18.38 0.20 -3.78
N ASN A 50 -17.67 -0.14 -2.70
CA ASN A 50 -16.63 -1.16 -2.70
C ASN A 50 -17.02 -2.40 -1.90
N ILE A 51 -17.70 -2.21 -0.76
CA ILE A 51 -17.93 -3.25 0.24
C ILE A 51 -18.64 -4.49 -0.32
N GLY A 52 -19.58 -4.32 -1.25
CA GLY A 52 -20.30 -5.45 -1.85
C GLY A 52 -19.40 -6.34 -2.71
N ARG A 53 -18.41 -5.76 -3.41
CA ARG A 53 -17.39 -6.52 -4.17
C ARG A 53 -16.50 -7.31 -3.22
N LEU A 54 -16.03 -6.67 -2.16
CA LEU A 54 -15.19 -7.32 -1.16
C LEU A 54 -15.93 -8.50 -0.52
N VAL A 55 -17.13 -8.30 0.03
CA VAL A 55 -17.90 -9.35 0.73
C VAL A 55 -18.08 -10.56 -0.17
N ARG A 56 -18.56 -10.39 -1.41
CA ARG A 56 -18.70 -11.52 -2.36
C ARG A 56 -17.37 -12.22 -2.63
N SER A 57 -16.28 -11.48 -2.78
CA SER A 57 -14.98 -12.07 -3.08
C SER A 57 -14.40 -12.86 -1.90
N VAL A 58 -14.56 -12.38 -0.67
CA VAL A 58 -14.12 -13.10 0.54
C VAL A 58 -14.97 -14.35 0.79
N LEU A 59 -16.30 -14.26 0.63
CA LEU A 59 -17.20 -15.40 0.81
C LEU A 59 -17.07 -16.47 -0.28
N ALA A 60 -16.52 -16.11 -1.46
CA ALA A 60 -16.13 -17.07 -2.51
C ALA A 60 -14.82 -17.83 -2.21
N SER A 61 -14.20 -17.60 -1.06
CA SER A 61 -12.97 -18.26 -0.67
C SER A 61 -13.13 -19.76 -0.52
N THR A 62 -12.12 -20.50 -0.98
CA THR A 62 -11.99 -21.95 -0.78
C THR A 62 -11.46 -22.33 0.61
N TYR A 63 -11.17 -21.36 1.46
CA TYR A 63 -10.68 -21.61 2.82
C TYR A 63 -11.76 -22.21 3.70
N PRO A 64 -11.55 -23.38 4.37
CA PRO A 64 -12.63 -24.16 4.97
C PRO A 64 -13.23 -23.55 6.24
N ARG A 65 -12.42 -22.85 7.03
CA ARG A 65 -12.82 -22.31 8.35
C ARG A 65 -12.66 -20.79 8.39
N LEU A 66 -13.48 -20.08 7.62
CA LEU A 66 -13.45 -18.63 7.48
C LEU A 66 -14.70 -17.97 8.04
N GLU A 67 -14.54 -16.89 8.81
CA GLU A 67 -15.58 -15.91 9.12
C GLU A 67 -15.18 -14.54 8.58
N LEU A 68 -16.17 -13.71 8.27
CA LEU A 68 -16.00 -12.35 7.76
C LEU A 68 -16.66 -11.36 8.71
N VAL A 69 -15.86 -10.46 9.31
CA VAL A 69 -16.32 -9.41 10.23
C VAL A 69 -16.17 -8.06 9.54
N VAL A 70 -17.28 -7.51 9.07
CA VAL A 70 -17.34 -6.12 8.56
C VAL A 70 -17.65 -5.18 9.70
N VAL A 71 -16.75 -4.25 9.98
CA VAL A 71 -16.91 -3.25 11.03
C VAL A 71 -17.33 -1.93 10.40
N ASP A 72 -18.61 -1.62 10.48
CA ASP A 72 -19.19 -0.37 9.96
C ASP A 72 -18.98 0.77 10.96
N ASP A 73 -17.92 1.55 10.78
CA ASP A 73 -17.55 2.68 11.64
C ASP A 73 -18.49 3.89 11.42
N HIS A 74 -19.77 3.71 11.76
CA HIS A 74 -20.78 4.76 11.69
C HIS A 74 -20.88 5.40 10.30
N SER A 75 -20.99 4.60 9.24
CA SER A 75 -21.24 5.09 7.88
C SER A 75 -22.54 5.87 7.80
N VAL A 76 -22.53 6.92 6.98
CA VAL A 76 -23.72 7.72 6.69
C VAL A 76 -24.38 7.31 5.36
N ASP A 77 -23.74 6.40 4.64
CA ASP A 77 -24.27 5.79 3.42
C ASP A 77 -24.77 4.35 3.67
N ASP A 78 -25.16 3.64 2.61
CA ASP A 78 -25.72 2.28 2.69
C ASP A 78 -24.66 1.16 2.89
N THR A 79 -23.47 1.46 3.43
CA THR A 79 -22.37 0.50 3.56
C THR A 79 -22.80 -0.83 4.22
N ALA A 80 -23.43 -0.77 5.40
CA ALA A 80 -23.85 -1.97 6.14
C ALA A 80 -24.94 -2.78 5.40
N SER A 81 -25.91 -2.11 4.78
CA SER A 81 -26.98 -2.77 4.03
C SER A 81 -26.46 -3.43 2.75
N VAL A 82 -25.51 -2.77 2.04
CA VAL A 82 -24.85 -3.33 0.86
C VAL A 82 -23.99 -4.54 1.24
N ALA A 83 -23.28 -4.51 2.38
CA ALA A 83 -22.52 -5.66 2.87
C ALA A 83 -23.42 -6.87 3.13
N LYS A 84 -24.54 -6.68 3.84
CA LYS A 84 -25.51 -7.75 4.14
C LYS A 84 -26.16 -8.30 2.87
N ALA A 85 -26.58 -7.43 1.95
CA ALA A 85 -27.16 -7.84 0.68
C ALA A 85 -26.17 -8.62 -0.19
N ALA A 86 -24.89 -8.25 -0.16
CA ALA A 86 -23.84 -8.92 -0.94
C ALA A 86 -23.51 -10.33 -0.42
N ALA A 87 -23.77 -10.61 0.86
CA ALA A 87 -23.58 -11.93 1.47
C ALA A 87 -24.74 -12.91 1.19
N ASP A 88 -25.89 -12.41 0.75
CA ASP A 88 -27.06 -13.23 0.38
C ASP A 88 -27.43 -14.30 1.44
N GLY A 89 -27.41 -13.92 2.71
CA GLY A 89 -27.71 -14.80 3.84
C GLY A 89 -26.58 -15.73 4.28
N ASP A 90 -25.37 -15.61 3.75
CA ASP A 90 -24.23 -16.42 4.18
C ASP A 90 -23.92 -16.18 5.67
N ALA A 91 -24.05 -17.23 6.48
CA ALA A 91 -23.86 -17.16 7.93
C ALA A 91 -22.43 -16.83 8.39
N ARG A 92 -21.45 -16.87 7.47
CA ARG A 92 -20.07 -16.49 7.78
C ARG A 92 -19.88 -14.98 7.92
N LEU A 93 -20.84 -14.16 7.42
CA LEU A 93 -20.77 -12.70 7.56
C LEU A 93 -21.34 -12.25 8.90
N MET A 94 -20.54 -11.45 9.61
CA MET A 94 -20.97 -10.63 10.74
C MET A 94 -20.77 -9.15 10.39
N VAL A 95 -21.79 -8.31 10.57
CA VAL A 95 -21.67 -6.85 10.44
C VAL A 95 -21.86 -6.24 11.83
N VAL A 96 -20.84 -5.52 12.30
CA VAL A 96 -20.83 -4.90 13.64
C VAL A 96 -20.59 -3.42 13.55
N THR A 97 -21.15 -2.65 14.48
CA THR A 97 -20.86 -1.23 14.64
C THR A 97 -20.03 -1.06 15.92
N PRO A 98 -18.83 -0.45 15.83
CA PRO A 98 -18.00 -0.27 17.02
C PRO A 98 -18.61 0.76 17.96
N PRO A 99 -18.23 0.79 19.26
CA PRO A 99 -18.52 1.91 20.13
C PRO A 99 -18.02 3.24 19.54
N PRO A 100 -18.52 4.41 20.02
CA PRO A 100 -18.04 5.71 19.58
C PRO A 100 -16.50 5.80 19.61
N LEU A 101 -15.94 6.49 18.60
CA LEU A 101 -14.49 6.64 18.46
C LEU A 101 -13.93 7.41 19.66
N PRO A 102 -12.99 6.84 20.43
CA PRO A 102 -12.30 7.57 21.49
C PRO A 102 -11.40 8.69 20.92
N ASP A 103 -11.25 9.78 21.67
CA ASP A 103 -10.49 10.97 21.25
C ASP A 103 -9.02 10.66 20.89
N ASP A 104 -8.47 9.62 21.46
CA ASP A 104 -7.08 9.22 21.26
C ASP A 104 -6.88 8.10 20.24
N TRP A 105 -7.88 7.84 19.35
CA TRP A 105 -7.80 6.82 18.31
C TRP A 105 -8.05 7.39 16.91
N PHE A 106 -7.41 6.79 15.91
CA PHE A 106 -7.81 6.97 14.52
C PHE A 106 -8.89 5.94 14.16
N GLY A 107 -9.85 6.35 13.30
CA GLY A 107 -11.05 5.54 13.04
C GLY A 107 -10.75 4.15 12.47
N LYS A 108 -9.80 4.02 11.53
CA LYS A 108 -9.45 2.72 10.96
C LYS A 108 -8.90 1.77 12.03
N GLN A 109 -7.97 2.24 12.87
CA GLN A 109 -7.37 1.44 13.93
C GLN A 109 -8.40 1.03 14.98
N TRP A 110 -9.35 1.94 15.32
CA TRP A 110 -10.43 1.64 16.23
C TRP A 110 -11.37 0.57 15.66
N ALA A 111 -11.78 0.70 14.41
CA ALA A 111 -12.61 -0.31 13.74
C ALA A 111 -11.89 -1.67 13.66
N CYS A 112 -10.59 -1.70 13.30
CA CYS A 112 -9.81 -2.93 13.31
C CYS A 112 -9.74 -3.56 14.71
N ALA A 113 -9.51 -2.77 15.77
CA ALA A 113 -9.49 -3.27 17.14
C ALA A 113 -10.84 -3.82 17.59
N ALA A 114 -11.94 -3.12 17.27
CA ALA A 114 -13.31 -3.58 17.56
C ALA A 114 -13.65 -4.89 16.82
N GLY A 115 -13.27 -5.00 15.55
CA GLY A 115 -13.44 -6.23 14.78
C GLY A 115 -12.62 -7.40 15.34
N ALA A 116 -11.37 -7.17 15.73
CA ALA A 116 -10.54 -8.19 16.34
C ALA A 116 -11.09 -8.69 17.69
N ALA A 117 -11.78 -7.82 18.44
CA ALA A 117 -12.39 -8.18 19.74
C ALA A 117 -13.57 -9.15 19.61
N VAL A 118 -14.31 -9.11 18.49
CA VAL A 118 -15.45 -10.02 18.24
C VAL A 118 -15.07 -11.21 17.38
N ALA A 119 -13.93 -11.14 16.68
CA ALA A 119 -13.39 -12.21 15.85
C ALA A 119 -12.99 -13.42 16.69
N THR A 120 -13.26 -14.64 16.20
CA THR A 120 -13.05 -15.91 16.93
C THR A 120 -11.86 -16.73 16.40
N GLY A 121 -11.36 -16.42 15.20
CA GLY A 121 -10.32 -17.19 14.51
C GLY A 121 -8.97 -17.19 15.21
N GLU A 122 -8.22 -18.28 15.06
CA GLU A 122 -6.83 -18.44 15.48
C GLU A 122 -5.89 -17.53 14.68
N LEU A 123 -6.31 -17.19 13.45
CA LEU A 123 -5.66 -16.25 12.55
C LEU A 123 -6.56 -15.03 12.35
N LEU A 124 -5.94 -13.85 12.31
CA LEU A 124 -6.60 -12.56 12.05
C LEU A 124 -6.07 -11.98 10.74
N LEU A 125 -6.95 -11.76 9.79
CA LEU A 125 -6.65 -11.04 8.55
C LEU A 125 -7.34 -9.68 8.58
N PHE A 126 -6.58 -8.60 8.53
CA PHE A 126 -7.11 -7.26 8.31
C PHE A 126 -6.97 -6.91 6.83
N THR A 127 -8.04 -6.40 6.22
CA THR A 127 -8.07 -6.01 4.81
C THR A 127 -8.94 -4.78 4.59
N ASP A 128 -8.58 -3.93 3.62
CA ASP A 128 -9.34 -2.72 3.30
C ASP A 128 -10.62 -3.06 2.50
N ALA A 129 -11.65 -2.22 2.63
CA ALA A 129 -12.96 -2.43 2.01
C ALA A 129 -12.96 -2.27 0.47
N ASP A 130 -11.90 -1.70 -0.11
CA ASP A 130 -11.72 -1.46 -1.55
C ASP A 130 -10.94 -2.58 -2.27
N THR A 131 -10.70 -3.71 -1.58
CA THR A 131 -10.01 -4.89 -2.12
C THR A 131 -10.97 -5.90 -2.77
N ALA A 132 -10.41 -6.79 -3.60
CA ALA A 132 -11.09 -8.00 -4.07
C ALA A 132 -10.13 -9.20 -3.94
N HIS A 133 -10.64 -10.28 -3.38
CA HIS A 133 -9.88 -11.47 -3.03
C HIS A 133 -10.16 -12.59 -4.04
N GLY A 134 -9.10 -13.19 -4.59
CA GLY A 134 -9.22 -14.42 -5.37
C GLY A 134 -9.60 -15.61 -4.46
N PRO A 135 -10.28 -16.63 -4.99
CA PRO A 135 -10.77 -17.74 -4.16
C PRO A 135 -9.70 -18.46 -3.35
N GLU A 136 -8.48 -18.55 -3.87
CA GLU A 136 -7.35 -19.28 -3.25
C GLU A 136 -6.45 -18.39 -2.38
N LEU A 137 -6.69 -17.08 -2.33
CA LEU A 137 -5.82 -16.12 -1.63
C LEU A 137 -5.55 -16.52 -0.18
N HIS A 138 -6.62 -16.80 0.56
CA HIS A 138 -6.52 -17.09 1.99
C HIS A 138 -5.76 -18.40 2.26
N ALA A 139 -6.06 -19.45 1.48
CA ALA A 139 -5.38 -20.74 1.62
C ALA A 139 -3.87 -20.63 1.35
N ARG A 140 -3.49 -19.97 0.25
CA ARG A 140 -2.09 -19.75 -0.10
C ARG A 140 -1.35 -18.90 0.95
N ALA A 141 -2.00 -17.83 1.44
CA ALA A 141 -1.40 -16.97 2.45
C ALA A 141 -1.24 -17.68 3.81
N VAL A 142 -2.21 -18.50 4.21
CA VAL A 142 -2.10 -19.32 5.44
C VAL A 142 -1.02 -20.38 5.29
N ASN A 143 -0.95 -21.08 4.16
CA ASN A 143 0.14 -22.03 3.89
C ASN A 143 1.52 -21.35 3.99
N LEU A 144 1.67 -20.15 3.43
CA LEU A 144 2.91 -19.38 3.57
C LEU A 144 3.20 -19.03 5.03
N LEU A 145 2.19 -18.59 5.78
CA LEU A 145 2.33 -18.23 7.21
C LEU A 145 2.81 -19.44 8.03
N LEU A 146 2.24 -20.62 7.78
CA LEU A 146 2.58 -21.84 8.48
C LEU A 146 3.99 -22.35 8.06
N ALA A 147 4.26 -22.45 6.76
CA ALA A 147 5.53 -22.95 6.23
C ALA A 147 6.73 -22.06 6.60
N ALA A 148 6.51 -20.74 6.68
CA ALA A 148 7.54 -19.78 7.08
C ALA A 148 7.65 -19.61 8.60
N ASP A 149 6.79 -20.23 9.39
CA ASP A 149 6.59 -19.92 10.82
C ASP A 149 6.50 -18.40 11.06
N ALA A 150 5.70 -17.73 10.23
CA ALA A 150 5.58 -16.28 10.28
C ALA A 150 4.58 -15.82 11.35
N ALA A 151 4.87 -14.68 11.97
CA ALA A 151 3.96 -13.96 12.85
C ALA A 151 2.97 -13.09 12.05
N LEU A 152 3.46 -12.56 10.91
CA LEU A 152 2.71 -11.72 9.97
C LEU A 152 3.07 -12.10 8.54
N VAL A 153 2.06 -12.35 7.71
CA VAL A 153 2.17 -12.39 6.24
C VAL A 153 1.40 -11.21 5.67
N THR A 154 2.01 -10.50 4.72
CA THR A 154 1.39 -9.41 3.99
C THR A 154 1.54 -9.63 2.49
N VAL A 155 0.48 -9.34 1.75
CA VAL A 155 0.40 -9.56 0.30
C VAL A 155 0.36 -8.24 -0.43
N ALA A 156 1.28 -8.04 -1.35
CA ALA A 156 1.23 -6.94 -2.31
C ALA A 156 0.40 -7.37 -3.52
N GLY A 157 -0.84 -6.89 -3.60
CA GLY A 157 -1.78 -7.18 -4.67
C GLY A 157 -1.63 -6.27 -5.89
N ALA A 158 -2.39 -6.58 -6.94
CA ALA A 158 -2.51 -5.76 -8.14
C ALA A 158 -3.21 -4.43 -7.82
N GLN A 159 -2.71 -3.36 -8.41
CA GLN A 159 -3.37 -2.05 -8.36
C GLN A 159 -4.17 -1.82 -9.63
N GLU A 160 -5.49 -1.70 -9.50
CA GLU A 160 -6.38 -1.41 -10.62
C GLU A 160 -6.26 0.06 -11.00
N LEU A 161 -5.61 0.34 -12.14
CA LEU A 161 -5.36 1.69 -12.65
C LEU A 161 -6.42 2.05 -13.72
N GLY A 162 -7.66 2.28 -13.30
CA GLY A 162 -8.81 2.45 -14.18
C GLY A 162 -8.85 3.79 -14.92
N SER A 163 -8.36 4.88 -14.31
CA SER A 163 -8.38 6.22 -14.90
C SER A 163 -7.03 6.64 -15.47
N PHE A 164 -7.04 7.68 -16.30
CA PHE A 164 -5.83 8.30 -16.84
C PHE A 164 -4.87 8.76 -15.72
N TRP A 165 -5.40 9.39 -14.67
CA TRP A 165 -4.60 9.91 -13.57
C TRP A 165 -4.01 8.81 -12.68
N GLU A 166 -4.77 7.73 -12.43
CA GLU A 166 -4.25 6.56 -11.72
C GLU A 166 -3.04 5.98 -12.44
N ARG A 167 -3.14 5.80 -13.77
CA ARG A 167 -2.03 5.28 -14.59
C ARG A 167 -0.78 6.17 -14.55
N LEU A 168 -0.92 7.49 -14.55
CA LEU A 168 0.24 8.38 -14.56
C LEU A 168 0.90 8.55 -13.21
N VAL A 169 0.14 8.60 -12.12
CA VAL A 169 0.64 9.04 -10.81
C VAL A 169 0.98 7.86 -9.91
N GLN A 170 0.12 6.84 -9.80
CA GLN A 170 0.33 5.74 -8.85
C GLN A 170 1.62 4.96 -9.08
N PRO A 171 2.02 4.60 -10.33
CA PRO A 171 3.29 3.89 -10.55
C PRO A 171 4.50 4.68 -10.04
N GLN A 172 4.48 6.01 -10.15
CA GLN A 172 5.58 6.86 -9.66
C GLN A 172 5.65 6.88 -8.12
N ILE A 173 4.51 6.84 -7.44
CA ILE A 173 4.45 6.75 -5.98
C ILE A 173 4.93 5.38 -5.51
N PHE A 174 4.47 4.29 -6.15
CA PHE A 174 4.97 2.94 -5.84
C PHE A 174 6.46 2.80 -6.09
N GLN A 175 6.99 3.48 -7.13
CA GLN A 175 8.45 3.54 -7.35
C GLN A 175 9.19 4.15 -6.15
N LEU A 176 8.68 5.19 -5.49
CA LEU A 176 9.30 5.74 -4.27
C LEU A 176 9.36 4.69 -3.16
N ILE A 177 8.25 3.96 -2.95
CA ILE A 177 8.18 2.88 -1.95
C ILE A 177 9.18 1.77 -2.28
N LEU A 178 9.18 1.30 -3.53
CA LEU A 178 10.08 0.26 -4.01
C LEU A 178 11.56 0.70 -3.98
N SER A 179 11.83 1.98 -4.22
CA SER A 179 13.19 2.53 -4.11
C SER A 179 13.72 2.47 -2.67
N ARG A 180 12.84 2.66 -1.67
CA ARG A 180 13.21 2.57 -0.25
C ARG A 180 13.39 1.11 0.19
N PHE A 181 12.43 0.23 -0.10
CA PHE A 181 12.36 -1.11 0.46
C PHE A 181 12.97 -2.19 -0.44
N GLY A 182 12.86 -2.05 -1.77
CA GLY A 182 13.29 -3.06 -2.75
C GLY A 182 12.25 -4.15 -2.96
N GLY A 183 12.68 -5.30 -3.50
CA GLY A 183 11.85 -6.48 -3.70
C GLY A 183 11.51 -7.22 -2.40
N THR A 184 10.57 -8.16 -2.47
CA THR A 184 10.03 -8.85 -1.30
C THR A 184 11.10 -9.59 -0.52
N GLU A 185 12.04 -10.28 -1.19
CA GLU A 185 13.10 -11.03 -0.51
C GLU A 185 14.10 -10.14 0.23
N ARG A 186 14.34 -8.91 -0.25
CA ARG A 186 15.14 -7.94 0.48
C ARG A 186 14.47 -7.55 1.81
N VAL A 187 13.15 -7.32 1.80
CA VAL A 187 12.36 -7.05 3.00
C VAL A 187 12.37 -8.26 3.93
N ASN A 188 12.14 -9.46 3.38
CA ASN A 188 12.03 -10.70 4.15
C ASN A 188 13.33 -11.05 4.86
N ARG A 189 14.48 -10.95 4.18
CA ARG A 189 15.81 -11.32 4.71
C ARG A 189 16.40 -10.26 5.66
N SER A 190 15.94 -9.01 5.62
CA SER A 190 16.49 -7.98 6.51
C SER A 190 16.16 -8.29 7.97
N PRO A 191 17.16 -8.30 8.88
CA PRO A 191 16.93 -8.45 10.32
C PRO A 191 16.46 -7.15 10.99
N ARG A 192 16.50 -6.02 10.27
CA ARG A 192 16.20 -4.69 10.83
C ARG A 192 14.70 -4.42 10.80
N PRO A 193 14.05 -4.10 11.93
CA PRO A 193 12.63 -3.72 11.94
C PRO A 193 12.29 -2.59 10.97
N LEU A 194 13.15 -1.58 10.85
CA LEU A 194 12.95 -0.42 9.97
C LEU A 194 12.91 -0.76 8.46
N ASP A 195 13.41 -1.93 8.06
CA ASP A 195 13.36 -2.41 6.67
C ASP A 195 12.12 -3.26 6.41
N LYS A 196 11.28 -3.52 7.41
CA LYS A 196 10.00 -4.19 7.23
C LYS A 196 8.95 -3.21 6.75
N ILE A 197 8.14 -3.66 5.81
CA ILE A 197 6.95 -2.99 5.30
C ILE A 197 5.83 -4.02 5.18
N ALA A 198 4.61 -3.58 5.39
CA ALA A 198 3.42 -4.33 5.08
C ALA A 198 2.46 -3.50 4.22
N ASN A 199 1.54 -4.17 3.57
CA ASN A 199 0.45 -3.57 2.80
C ASN A 199 -0.84 -3.68 3.61
N GLY A 200 -1.41 -2.56 4.03
CA GLY A 200 -2.64 -2.49 4.82
C GLY A 200 -3.87 -3.15 4.17
N GLN A 201 -3.77 -3.44 2.87
CA GLN A 201 -4.79 -4.17 2.12
C GLN A 201 -4.82 -5.67 2.44
N PHE A 202 -3.77 -6.22 3.09
CA PHE A 202 -3.71 -7.63 3.50
C PHE A 202 -2.68 -7.83 4.61
N LEU A 203 -3.14 -7.98 5.85
CA LEU A 203 -2.32 -8.21 7.04
C LEU A 203 -2.80 -9.46 7.77
N LEU A 204 -2.19 -10.61 7.49
CA LEU A 204 -2.53 -11.90 8.09
C LEU A 204 -1.61 -12.19 9.28
N PHE A 205 -2.16 -12.18 10.48
CA PHE A 205 -1.48 -12.42 11.75
C PHE A 205 -1.83 -13.77 12.36
N ARG A 206 -0.89 -14.40 13.06
CA ARG A 206 -1.24 -15.29 14.17
C ARG A 206 -1.85 -14.43 15.28
N ARG A 207 -3.02 -14.80 15.82
CA ARG A 207 -3.69 -14.02 16.90
C ARG A 207 -2.76 -13.75 18.06
N ALA A 208 -2.06 -14.76 18.56
CA ALA A 208 -1.11 -14.60 19.65
C ALA A 208 0.03 -13.61 19.36
N ALA A 209 0.47 -13.52 18.09
CA ALA A 209 1.48 -12.54 17.68
C ALA A 209 0.90 -11.12 17.62
N TYR A 210 -0.34 -10.97 17.11
CA TYR A 210 -1.04 -9.68 17.07
C TYR A 210 -1.29 -9.13 18.49
N GLU A 211 -1.72 -9.97 19.40
CA GLU A 211 -1.93 -9.59 20.81
C GLU A 211 -0.61 -9.22 21.51
N ARG A 212 0.44 -10.02 21.32
CA ARG A 212 1.77 -9.78 21.90
C ARG A 212 2.36 -8.43 21.48
N ILE A 213 2.15 -7.97 20.24
CA ILE A 213 2.63 -6.65 19.83
C ILE A 213 1.77 -5.49 20.33
N GLY A 214 0.69 -5.76 21.09
CA GLY A 214 -0.25 -4.77 21.60
C GLY A 214 -1.33 -4.36 20.61
N ALA A 215 -1.58 -5.18 19.58
CA ALA A 215 -2.68 -5.04 18.63
C ALA A 215 -2.69 -3.63 17.94
N HIS A 216 -3.83 -3.23 17.40
CA HIS A 216 -4.01 -1.88 16.85
C HIS A 216 -3.94 -0.78 17.92
N ALA A 217 -4.11 -1.11 19.21
CA ALA A 217 -3.95 -0.15 20.30
C ALA A 217 -2.54 0.43 20.38
N ALA A 218 -1.52 -0.37 20.07
CA ALA A 218 -0.13 0.08 20.05
C ALA A 218 0.19 1.08 18.93
N VAL A 219 -0.66 1.15 17.89
CA VAL A 219 -0.48 2.02 16.71
C VAL A 219 -1.65 2.97 16.48
N ARG A 220 -2.50 3.17 17.50
CA ARG A 220 -3.78 3.89 17.42
C ARG A 220 -3.68 5.34 16.90
N HIS A 221 -2.50 5.96 16.97
CA HIS A 221 -2.22 7.33 16.49
C HIS A 221 -1.40 7.38 15.20
N THR A 222 -1.14 6.24 14.55
CA THR A 222 -0.23 6.14 13.42
C THR A 222 -1.01 6.11 12.11
N VAL A 223 -0.66 6.97 11.15
CA VAL A 223 -1.34 7.02 9.84
C VAL A 223 -1.03 5.80 8.99
N ALA A 224 0.23 5.34 8.99
CA ALA A 224 0.69 4.13 8.32
C ALA A 224 0.75 2.98 9.35
N GLU A 225 -0.41 2.53 9.81
CA GLU A 225 -0.54 1.50 10.84
C GLU A 225 0.04 0.16 10.40
N ASP A 226 -0.08 -0.16 9.12
CA ASP A 226 0.45 -1.36 8.48
C ASP A 226 1.99 -1.42 8.58
N LEU A 227 2.67 -0.34 8.22
CA LEU A 227 4.11 -0.17 8.39
C LEU A 227 4.51 -0.34 9.85
N ALA A 228 3.80 0.35 10.75
CA ALA A 228 4.10 0.34 12.18
C ALA A 228 3.89 -1.06 12.79
N LEU A 229 2.82 -1.77 12.43
CA LEU A 229 2.55 -3.14 12.86
C LEU A 229 3.63 -4.10 12.38
N ALA A 230 4.07 -3.99 11.10
CA ALA A 230 5.14 -4.83 10.57
C ALA A 230 6.47 -4.61 11.29
N GLN A 231 6.85 -3.34 11.49
CA GLN A 231 8.08 -2.98 12.19
C GLN A 231 8.05 -3.41 13.65
N ARG A 232 6.91 -3.25 14.32
CA ARG A 232 6.71 -3.66 15.70
C ARG A 232 6.76 -5.19 15.85
N THR A 233 6.14 -5.92 14.92
CA THR A 233 6.22 -7.39 14.86
C THR A 233 7.67 -7.85 14.81
N ALA A 234 8.45 -7.27 13.89
CA ALA A 234 9.87 -7.61 13.75
C ALA A 234 10.71 -7.18 14.97
N ALA A 235 10.43 -6.00 15.55
CA ALA A 235 11.12 -5.52 16.76
C ALA A 235 10.90 -6.43 17.98
N MET A 236 9.77 -7.13 18.03
CA MET A 236 9.45 -8.11 19.08
C MET A 236 9.83 -9.56 18.69
N GLY A 237 10.69 -9.72 17.68
CA GLY A 237 11.24 -11.01 17.26
C GLY A 237 10.30 -11.84 16.39
N GLY A 238 9.13 -11.29 15.98
CA GLY A 238 8.20 -11.98 15.08
C GLY A 238 8.67 -11.92 13.63
N ARG A 239 8.55 -13.03 12.90
CA ARG A 239 8.88 -13.08 11.47
C ARG A 239 7.78 -12.41 10.65
N VAL A 240 8.17 -11.43 9.82
CA VAL A 240 7.31 -10.75 8.86
C VAL A 240 7.67 -11.20 7.46
N VAL A 241 6.69 -11.65 6.68
CA VAL A 241 6.87 -12.10 5.30
C VAL A 241 6.00 -11.26 4.37
N LEU A 242 6.64 -10.59 3.42
CA LEU A 242 6.01 -9.88 2.31
C LEU A 242 6.09 -10.75 1.05
N VAL A 243 4.99 -10.85 0.31
CA VAL A 243 4.90 -11.65 -0.92
C VAL A 243 4.08 -10.91 -1.98
N LEU A 244 4.40 -11.11 -3.26
CA LEU A 244 3.56 -10.63 -4.37
C LEU A 244 2.37 -11.58 -4.56
N GLY A 245 1.17 -11.01 -4.70
CA GLY A 245 -0.05 -11.79 -4.90
C GLY A 245 -1.00 -11.11 -5.90
N GLU A 246 -0.45 -10.57 -6.98
CA GLU A 246 -1.19 -9.76 -7.96
C GLU A 246 -2.32 -10.53 -8.66
N ARG A 247 -2.24 -11.86 -8.74
CA ARG A 247 -3.30 -12.70 -9.30
C ARG A 247 -4.42 -13.02 -8.31
N HIS A 248 -4.16 -12.82 -7.02
CA HIS A 248 -5.04 -13.24 -5.94
C HIS A 248 -5.66 -12.09 -5.15
N LEU A 249 -5.03 -10.91 -5.18
CA LEU A 249 -5.51 -9.71 -4.50
C LEU A 249 -5.47 -8.55 -5.47
N SER A 250 -6.56 -7.80 -5.57
CA SER A 250 -6.59 -6.54 -6.32
C SER A 250 -7.25 -5.43 -5.51
N THR A 251 -6.88 -4.20 -5.81
CA THR A 251 -7.41 -3.00 -5.16
C THR A 251 -7.55 -1.86 -6.14
N ARG A 252 -8.64 -1.12 -6.05
CA ARG A 252 -8.80 0.16 -6.72
C ARG A 252 -8.92 1.27 -5.68
N MET A 253 -7.82 1.92 -5.37
CA MET A 253 -7.74 2.92 -4.30
C MET A 253 -8.49 4.22 -4.59
N TYR A 254 -8.52 4.67 -5.85
CA TYR A 254 -9.03 6.00 -6.23
C TYR A 254 -9.78 5.94 -7.56
N ALA A 255 -10.85 6.72 -7.69
CA ALA A 255 -11.60 6.84 -8.94
C ALA A 255 -11.38 8.19 -9.63
N SER A 256 -10.78 9.18 -8.96
CA SER A 256 -10.56 10.53 -9.49
C SER A 256 -9.22 11.11 -9.05
N LEU A 257 -8.72 12.13 -9.80
CA LEU A 257 -7.52 12.88 -9.43
C LEU A 257 -7.66 13.52 -8.03
N GLY A 258 -8.83 14.05 -7.69
CA GLY A 258 -9.06 14.67 -6.39
C GLY A 258 -8.93 13.66 -5.23
N GLU A 259 -9.48 12.46 -5.39
CA GLU A 259 -9.34 11.38 -4.41
C GLU A 259 -7.89 10.92 -4.29
N LEU A 260 -7.21 10.71 -5.41
CA LEU A 260 -5.81 10.32 -5.48
C LEU A 260 -4.90 11.33 -4.75
N VAL A 261 -5.06 12.61 -5.05
CA VAL A 261 -4.28 13.69 -4.39
C VAL A 261 -4.54 13.73 -2.89
N ARG A 262 -5.81 13.64 -2.46
CA ARG A 262 -6.15 13.66 -1.03
C ARG A 262 -5.60 12.44 -0.30
N GLY A 263 -5.73 11.25 -0.86
CA GLY A 263 -5.28 10.00 -0.27
C GLY A 263 -3.75 9.92 -0.16
N TRP A 264 -3.04 10.16 -1.26
CA TRP A 264 -1.59 10.10 -1.25
C TRP A 264 -0.92 11.21 -0.44
N ARG A 265 -1.50 12.41 -0.41
CA ARG A 265 -1.01 13.48 0.46
C ARG A 265 -0.95 13.07 1.92
N LYS A 266 -1.95 12.29 2.39
CA LYS A 266 -1.95 11.70 3.72
C LYS A 266 -0.82 10.68 3.90
N ASN A 267 -0.70 9.73 2.97
CA ASN A 267 0.15 8.56 3.13
C ASN A 267 1.64 8.84 2.88
N VAL A 268 1.96 9.67 1.87
CA VAL A 268 3.36 9.93 1.46
C VAL A 268 4.15 10.63 2.56
N PHE A 269 3.55 11.62 3.25
CA PHE A 269 4.28 12.35 4.29
C PHE A 269 4.43 11.51 5.56
N ALA A 270 3.35 10.94 6.08
CA ALA A 270 3.37 10.20 7.34
C ALA A 270 4.16 8.87 7.19
N GLY A 271 3.77 8.03 6.23
CA GLY A 271 4.42 6.73 6.03
C GLY A 271 5.89 6.85 5.61
N GLY A 272 6.21 7.81 4.72
CA GLY A 272 7.59 8.01 4.30
C GLY A 272 8.50 8.53 5.41
N ARG A 273 8.01 9.45 6.26
CA ARG A 273 8.74 9.95 7.41
C ARG A 273 9.07 8.86 8.43
N ASP A 274 8.12 7.98 8.69
CA ASP A 274 8.30 6.86 9.64
C ASP A 274 9.20 5.75 9.06
N ALA A 275 9.29 5.66 7.73
CA ALA A 275 10.18 4.74 7.02
C ALA A 275 11.64 5.23 6.89
N MET A 276 11.94 6.49 7.30
CA MET A 276 13.28 7.07 7.07
C MET A 276 14.36 6.43 7.96
N PRO A 277 15.50 6.03 7.35
CA PRO A 277 16.69 5.63 8.10
C PRO A 277 17.27 6.82 8.89
N PHE A 278 18.21 6.54 9.76
CA PHE A 278 18.92 7.53 10.60
C PHE A 278 18.05 8.24 11.66
N GLY A 279 16.92 7.65 12.06
CA GLY A 279 16.13 8.07 13.21
C GLY A 279 15.63 9.52 13.13
N ARG A 280 15.97 10.35 14.14
CA ARG A 280 15.51 11.75 14.19
C ARG A 280 16.05 12.62 13.04
N VAL A 281 17.31 12.40 12.63
CA VAL A 281 17.96 13.16 11.56
C VAL A 281 17.27 12.88 10.22
N GLY A 282 17.06 11.61 9.88
CA GLY A 282 16.35 11.24 8.66
C GLY A 282 14.94 11.83 8.61
N ARG A 283 14.21 11.77 9.73
CA ARG A 283 12.86 12.36 9.82
C ARG A 283 12.84 13.88 9.69
N LEU A 284 13.88 14.57 10.17
CA LEU A 284 14.01 16.03 10.03
C LEU A 284 14.30 16.42 8.57
N LEU A 285 15.17 15.66 7.90
CA LEU A 285 15.55 15.93 6.51
C LEU A 285 14.50 15.45 5.49
N TYR A 286 13.61 14.57 5.88
CA TYR A 286 12.62 13.97 4.96
C TYR A 286 11.80 14.99 4.14
N PRO A 287 11.27 16.08 4.73
CA PRO A 287 10.53 17.09 3.95
C PRO A 287 11.34 17.76 2.84
N LEU A 288 12.68 17.86 3.02
CA LEU A 288 13.60 18.42 2.02
C LEU A 288 14.01 17.40 0.97
N LEU A 289 14.11 16.12 1.35
CA LEU A 289 14.53 15.03 0.45
C LEU A 289 13.39 14.53 -0.44
N LEU A 290 12.16 14.54 0.09
CA LEU A 290 11.00 13.99 -0.60
C LEU A 290 10.72 14.64 -1.97
N PRO A 291 10.82 15.98 -2.19
CA PRO A 291 10.61 16.60 -3.49
C PRO A 291 11.71 16.28 -4.53
N LEU A 292 12.88 15.80 -4.10
CA LEU A 292 14.02 15.59 -5.02
C LEU A 292 13.70 14.52 -6.07
N ALA A 293 12.94 13.48 -5.73
CA ALA A 293 12.58 12.43 -6.67
C ALA A 293 11.71 12.96 -7.84
N PRO A 294 10.54 13.57 -7.61
CA PRO A 294 9.76 14.14 -8.72
C PRO A 294 10.49 15.30 -9.42
N LEU A 295 11.30 16.12 -8.73
CA LEU A 295 12.12 17.16 -9.35
C LEU A 295 13.18 16.55 -10.29
N SER A 296 13.86 15.48 -9.89
CA SER A 296 14.83 14.80 -10.75
C SER A 296 14.15 14.19 -12.00
N THR A 297 12.93 13.71 -11.87
CA THR A 297 12.12 13.17 -12.99
C THR A 297 11.67 14.28 -13.94
N LEU A 298 11.41 15.50 -13.43
CA LEU A 298 11.02 16.67 -14.22
C LEU A 298 12.20 17.40 -14.86
N ALA A 299 13.40 17.27 -14.31
CA ALA A 299 14.58 18.03 -14.77
C ALA A 299 14.90 17.82 -16.27
N PRO A 300 14.90 16.59 -16.85
CA PRO A 300 15.17 16.41 -18.26
C PRO A 300 14.16 17.09 -19.21
N PRO A 301 12.83 16.93 -19.07
CA PRO A 301 11.87 17.61 -19.95
C PRO A 301 11.90 19.14 -19.77
N VAL A 302 12.18 19.64 -18.56
CA VAL A 302 12.35 21.10 -18.33
C VAL A 302 13.60 21.61 -19.02
N ALA A 303 14.71 20.89 -18.98
CA ALA A 303 15.95 21.27 -19.68
C ALA A 303 15.74 21.33 -21.21
N LEU A 304 15.01 20.36 -21.78
CA LEU A 304 14.63 20.37 -23.20
C LEU A 304 13.79 21.62 -23.55
N LEU A 305 12.81 21.93 -22.74
CA LEU A 305 11.94 23.10 -22.95
C LEU A 305 12.75 24.40 -22.89
N LEU A 306 13.58 24.57 -21.87
CA LEU A 306 14.41 25.79 -21.71
C LEU A 306 15.43 25.95 -22.84
N ALA A 307 15.98 24.85 -23.34
CA ALA A 307 16.87 24.89 -24.49
C ALA A 307 16.12 25.25 -25.79
N ALA A 308 14.90 24.70 -25.98
CA ALA A 308 14.07 25.05 -27.14
C ALA A 308 13.62 26.53 -27.15
N LEU A 309 13.45 27.11 -25.95
CA LEU A 309 13.15 28.54 -25.77
C LEU A 309 14.40 29.46 -25.86
N GLY A 310 15.59 28.91 -26.08
CA GLY A 310 16.84 29.67 -26.12
C GLY A 310 17.34 30.20 -24.77
N VAL A 311 16.72 29.74 -23.65
CA VAL A 311 17.08 30.17 -22.28
C VAL A 311 18.26 29.36 -21.74
N ALA A 312 18.38 28.09 -22.14
CA ALA A 312 19.44 27.18 -21.71
C ALA A 312 20.40 26.87 -22.89
N PRO A 313 21.70 26.56 -22.61
CA PRO A 313 22.68 26.26 -23.65
C PRO A 313 22.33 24.94 -24.37
N PRO A 314 22.83 24.71 -25.63
CA PRO A 314 22.58 23.47 -26.38
C PRO A 314 22.99 22.19 -25.65
N ALA A 315 23.97 22.25 -24.77
CA ALA A 315 24.38 21.14 -23.92
C ALA A 315 23.25 20.65 -23.00
N ALA A 316 22.36 21.55 -22.57
CA ALA A 316 21.17 21.19 -21.78
C ALA A 316 20.16 20.40 -22.61
N ALA A 317 20.01 20.71 -23.92
CA ALA A 317 19.16 19.92 -24.83
C ALA A 317 19.71 18.50 -24.98
N LEU A 318 21.00 18.34 -25.22
CA LEU A 318 21.62 17.01 -25.32
C LEU A 318 21.45 16.21 -24.03
N TRP A 319 21.71 16.81 -22.87
CA TRP A 319 21.51 16.17 -21.59
C TRP A 319 20.05 15.78 -21.37
N GLY A 320 19.12 16.71 -21.62
CA GLY A 320 17.68 16.48 -21.47
C GLY A 320 17.16 15.37 -22.40
N ALA A 321 17.68 15.28 -23.64
CA ALA A 321 17.35 14.22 -24.58
C ALA A 321 17.84 12.85 -24.09
N LEU A 322 19.08 12.75 -23.62
CA LEU A 322 19.64 11.49 -23.12
C LEU A 322 18.94 11.02 -21.82
N ALA A 323 18.83 11.90 -20.83
CA ALA A 323 18.18 11.57 -19.55
C ALA A 323 16.67 11.35 -19.71
N GLY A 324 16.00 12.20 -20.50
CA GLY A 324 14.57 12.06 -20.79
C GLY A 324 14.24 10.82 -21.61
N GLY A 325 15.08 10.48 -22.60
CA GLY A 325 14.98 9.24 -23.37
C GLY A 325 15.13 7.99 -22.49
N ALA A 326 16.11 8.00 -21.56
CA ALA A 326 16.28 6.91 -20.60
C ALA A 326 15.04 6.74 -19.69
N LEU A 327 14.46 7.84 -19.20
CA LEU A 327 13.23 7.81 -18.41
C LEU A 327 12.02 7.30 -19.23
N LEU A 328 11.91 7.72 -20.50
CA LEU A 328 10.84 7.21 -21.38
C LEU A 328 10.93 5.70 -21.56
N VAL A 329 12.14 5.18 -21.83
CA VAL A 329 12.35 3.73 -21.95
C VAL A 329 12.02 3.03 -20.62
N TYR A 330 12.48 3.55 -19.51
CA TYR A 330 12.19 2.99 -18.19
C TYR A 330 10.68 2.92 -17.93
N TRP A 331 9.96 4.03 -18.11
CA TRP A 331 8.52 4.06 -17.89
C TRP A 331 7.75 3.20 -18.89
N ALA A 332 8.20 3.09 -20.13
CA ALA A 332 7.60 2.18 -21.11
C ALA A 332 7.72 0.72 -20.65
N VAL A 333 8.86 0.32 -20.11
CA VAL A 333 9.04 -1.02 -19.51
C VAL A 333 8.15 -1.21 -18.30
N VAL A 334 8.08 -0.24 -17.39
CA VAL A 334 7.21 -0.30 -16.20
C VAL A 334 5.74 -0.44 -16.61
N TYR A 335 5.24 0.38 -17.54
CA TYR A 335 3.84 0.27 -17.97
C TYR A 335 3.55 -1.08 -18.63
N ARG A 336 4.48 -1.60 -19.43
CA ARG A 336 4.31 -2.92 -20.04
C ARG A 336 4.27 -4.03 -18.97
N SER A 337 5.11 -3.97 -17.93
CA SER A 337 5.09 -4.95 -16.83
C SER A 337 3.80 -4.89 -16.00
N LEU A 338 3.15 -3.72 -15.95
CA LEU A 338 1.85 -3.53 -15.31
C LEU A 338 0.66 -3.90 -16.23
N GLY A 339 0.90 -4.45 -17.43
CA GLY A 339 -0.15 -4.80 -18.38
C GLY A 339 -0.79 -3.60 -19.11
N HIS A 340 -0.13 -2.43 -19.06
CA HIS A 340 -0.62 -1.21 -19.71
C HIS A 340 0.16 -0.86 -20.98
N SER A 341 -0.43 0.00 -21.83
CA SER A 341 0.23 0.51 -23.02
C SER A 341 1.53 1.26 -22.66
N PRO A 342 2.68 0.93 -23.29
CA PRO A 342 3.93 1.66 -23.09
C PRO A 342 3.85 3.14 -23.49
N LEU A 343 2.85 3.54 -24.31
CA LEU A 343 2.59 4.94 -24.66
C LEU A 343 2.24 5.81 -23.43
N ASN A 344 1.76 5.22 -22.33
CA ASN A 344 1.55 5.95 -21.08
C ASN A 344 2.85 6.58 -20.56
N ALA A 345 4.01 6.07 -20.98
CA ALA A 345 5.31 6.66 -20.63
C ALA A 345 5.45 8.10 -21.13
N LEU A 346 4.80 8.50 -22.23
CA LEU A 346 4.83 9.88 -22.70
C LEU A 346 4.25 10.87 -21.67
N GLY A 347 3.35 10.37 -20.81
CA GLY A 347 2.75 11.15 -19.72
C GLY A 347 3.60 11.26 -18.44
N TYR A 348 4.80 10.64 -18.36
CA TYR A 348 5.56 10.62 -17.11
C TYR A 348 5.86 12.02 -16.55
N PRO A 349 6.13 13.08 -17.36
CA PRO A 349 6.37 14.41 -16.82
C PRO A 349 5.14 14.98 -16.10
N LEU A 350 3.95 14.76 -16.67
CA LEU A 350 2.69 15.18 -16.05
C LEU A 350 2.44 14.43 -14.74
N GLY A 351 2.67 13.11 -14.72
CA GLY A 351 2.60 12.31 -13.50
C GLY A 351 3.57 12.81 -12.41
N ALA A 352 4.81 13.14 -12.80
CA ALA A 352 5.81 13.69 -11.89
C ALA A 352 5.44 15.09 -11.37
N ALA A 353 4.81 15.93 -12.18
CA ALA A 353 4.30 17.24 -11.76
C ALA A 353 3.17 17.10 -10.70
N VAL A 354 2.22 16.17 -10.93
CA VAL A 354 1.18 15.88 -9.93
C VAL A 354 1.79 15.28 -8.65
N LEU A 355 2.77 14.38 -8.77
CA LEU A 355 3.47 13.85 -7.60
C LEU A 355 4.20 14.96 -6.84
N LEU A 356 4.87 15.88 -7.52
CA LEU A 356 5.51 17.03 -6.88
C LEU A 356 4.50 17.89 -6.13
N TYR A 357 3.34 18.15 -6.73
CA TYR A 357 2.24 18.87 -6.06
C TYR A 357 1.76 18.13 -4.79
N ILE A 358 1.57 16.80 -4.88
CA ILE A 358 1.20 15.97 -3.72
C ILE A 358 2.23 16.11 -2.60
N VAL A 359 3.50 15.96 -2.93
CA VAL A 359 4.64 16.01 -1.99
C VAL A 359 4.75 17.37 -1.32
N VAL A 360 4.75 18.46 -2.10
CA VAL A 360 4.85 19.82 -1.58
C VAL A 360 3.64 20.15 -0.70
N SER A 361 2.43 19.84 -1.17
CA SER A 361 1.21 20.09 -0.40
C SER A 361 1.13 19.25 0.88
N ALA A 362 1.67 18.02 0.89
CA ALA A 362 1.78 17.18 2.07
C ALA A 362 2.75 17.77 3.10
N THR A 363 3.92 18.23 2.63
CA THR A 363 4.96 18.86 3.45
C THR A 363 4.44 20.14 4.12
N LEU A 364 3.75 21.01 3.36
CA LEU A 364 3.16 22.25 3.88
C LEU A 364 2.08 22.04 4.94
N ARG A 365 1.28 20.97 4.81
CA ARG A 365 0.26 20.60 5.82
C ARG A 365 0.85 19.95 7.06
N GLY A 366 2.02 19.34 6.94
CA GLY A 366 2.72 18.70 8.04
C GLY A 366 1.94 17.53 8.64
N ARG A 367 1.70 17.58 9.97
CA ARG A 367 1.11 16.48 10.75
C ARG A 367 -0.43 16.41 10.72
N ARG A 368 -1.11 17.36 10.10
CA ARG A 368 -2.58 17.34 10.03
C ARG A 368 -3.06 16.39 8.93
N VAL A 369 -3.85 15.41 9.33
CA VAL A 369 -4.36 14.36 8.46
C VAL A 369 -5.89 14.37 8.50
N ALA A 370 -6.53 14.39 7.33
CA ALA A 370 -7.97 14.22 7.20
C ALA A 370 -8.29 12.85 6.59
N TRP A 371 -9.25 12.12 7.17
CA TRP A 371 -9.73 10.84 6.66
C TRP A 371 -11.22 10.66 6.91
N LYS A 372 -11.99 10.39 5.84
CA LYS A 372 -13.44 10.12 5.90
C LYS A 372 -14.21 11.15 6.78
N GLY A 373 -13.94 12.44 6.56
CA GLY A 373 -14.59 13.54 7.28
C GLY A 373 -14.08 13.83 8.69
N ARG A 374 -13.09 13.08 9.18
CA ARG A 374 -12.45 13.32 10.48
C ARG A 374 -11.05 13.91 10.31
N GLU A 375 -10.66 14.84 11.18
CA GLU A 375 -9.30 15.41 11.23
C GLU A 375 -8.52 14.82 12.39
N TYR A 376 -7.26 14.47 12.14
CA TYR A 376 -6.36 13.89 13.13
C TYR A 376 -5.02 14.62 13.16
N LEU A 377 -4.36 14.58 14.31
CA LEU A 377 -2.99 15.04 14.46
C LEU A 377 -2.05 13.81 14.59
N HIS A 378 -1.22 13.56 13.58
CA HIS A 378 -0.20 12.52 13.62
C HIS A 378 0.89 12.89 14.63
N ARG A 379 1.14 12.04 15.63
CA ARG A 379 2.11 12.25 16.71
C ARG A 379 3.50 11.74 16.38
#